data_f6f950c59fc4e085f60636eab336dfbc
#
_entry.id   f6f950c59fc4e085f60636eab336dfbc
#
_cell.length_a   1.000
_cell.length_b   1.000
_cell.length_c   1.000
_cell.angle_alpha   90.00
_cell.angle_beta   90.00
_cell.angle_gamma   90.00
#
_symmetry.space_group_name_H-M   'P 1'
#
loop_
_entity.id
_entity.type
_entity.pdbx_description
1 polymer ?
#
loop_
_entity_poly.entity_id
_entity_poly.type
_entity_poly.pdbx_seq_one_letter_code
_entity_poly.pdbx_strand_id
1 'polypeptide(L)'
;MRNHWITMLLVAAVCAVPAARAQDSFTPMPLDAGFGPLDFTPPAIPAAKIIADFTAQEAVYRDALHHYTYRRTARVDTIDDDTKKVSGEYYEVDDVIFDPSGARTEKVVYAPPSTLDNGGIMMSPTDFQDIEHNYQFVLTPENIGEYDVKYVGRQRIDQVDCYVFDVSPKMIEKHKRYFKGRIWVDTDELEIVVTNGWMVPDDTKPGHEDLHPPFMTWRQQIDGHYWFPVYSVGEGMLHFSPQDGAMAEDVHIREVVKYTDYKRFGTSTTILYDGQDITKNGPQPGGQQPGAPQPKK
;
A
#
# COMPACT_ATOMS: atom_id res chain seq x y z
N MET A 1 -75.68 22.63 -36.08
CA MET A 1 -74.43 23.21 -35.62
C MET A 1 -73.97 22.37 -34.46
N ARG A 2 -72.95 21.52 -34.70
CA ARG A 2 -72.41 20.61 -33.66
C ARG A 2 -70.89 20.92 -33.53
N ASN A 3 -70.52 21.54 -32.41
CA ASN A 3 -69.15 21.84 -32.06
C ASN A 3 -68.46 20.57 -31.47
N HIS A 4 -67.46 20.07 -32.16
CA HIS A 4 -66.56 19.04 -31.62
C HIS A 4 -65.36 19.72 -31.00
N TRP A 5 -65.24 19.61 -29.68
CA TRP A 5 -64.02 19.98 -28.95
C TRP A 5 -63.08 18.75 -28.95
N ILE A 6 -61.97 18.90 -29.64
CA ILE A 6 -60.88 17.91 -29.62
C ILE A 6 -59.97 18.28 -28.45
N THR A 7 -60.00 17.45 -27.39
CA THR A 7 -59.07 17.58 -26.26
C THR A 7 -57.78 16.89 -26.64
N MET A 8 -56.71 17.64 -26.84
CA MET A 8 -55.38 17.13 -27.14
C MET A 8 -54.70 16.79 -25.82
N LEU A 9 -54.54 15.51 -25.51
CA LEU A 9 -53.76 15.02 -24.36
C LEU A 9 -52.28 15.02 -24.72
N LEU A 10 -51.54 15.95 -24.12
CA LEU A 10 -50.07 15.99 -24.20
C LEU A 10 -49.51 14.98 -23.21
N VAL A 11 -49.05 13.82 -23.70
CA VAL A 11 -48.31 12.84 -22.90
C VAL A 11 -46.85 13.31 -22.85
N ALA A 12 -46.43 13.87 -21.71
CA ALA A 12 -45.02 14.17 -21.44
C ALA A 12 -44.32 12.86 -21.09
N ALA A 13 -43.59 12.31 -22.05
CA ALA A 13 -42.66 11.19 -21.79
C ALA A 13 -41.47 11.72 -21.00
N VAL A 14 -41.44 11.46 -19.70
CA VAL A 14 -40.23 11.66 -18.86
C VAL A 14 -39.24 10.57 -19.23
N CYS A 15 -38.28 10.90 -20.08
CA CYS A 15 -37.07 10.08 -20.28
C CYS A 15 -36.25 10.11 -19.00
N ALA A 16 -36.45 9.09 -18.16
CA ALA A 16 -35.49 8.80 -17.08
C ALA A 16 -34.16 8.36 -17.74
N VAL A 17 -33.24 9.30 -17.86
CA VAL A 17 -31.84 8.98 -18.19
C VAL A 17 -31.31 8.22 -16.99
N PRO A 18 -30.91 6.93 -17.12
CA PRO A 18 -30.20 6.29 -16.04
C PRO A 18 -28.91 7.11 -15.83
N ALA A 19 -28.77 7.67 -14.63
CA ALA A 19 -27.48 8.18 -14.18
C ALA A 19 -26.52 6.98 -14.21
N ALA A 20 -25.76 6.88 -15.29
CA ALA A 20 -24.58 6.01 -15.31
C ALA A 20 -23.72 6.52 -14.16
N ARG A 21 -23.73 5.79 -13.04
CA ARG A 21 -22.68 5.94 -12.06
C ARG A 21 -21.39 5.69 -12.85
N ALA A 22 -20.59 6.73 -12.99
CA ALA A 22 -19.21 6.58 -13.40
C ALA A 22 -18.67 5.53 -12.41
N GLN A 23 -18.46 4.30 -12.89
CA GLN A 23 -17.55 3.40 -12.21
C GLN A 23 -16.25 4.16 -12.21
N ASP A 24 -15.75 4.49 -11.01
CA ASP A 24 -14.38 4.95 -10.85
C ASP A 24 -13.50 3.89 -11.50
N SER A 25 -13.18 4.13 -12.78
CA SER A 25 -12.30 3.25 -13.50
C SER A 25 -10.93 3.50 -12.92
N PHE A 26 -10.41 2.52 -12.18
CA PHE A 26 -9.01 2.48 -11.83
C PHE A 26 -8.21 2.82 -13.08
N THR A 27 -7.50 3.95 -13.03
CA THR A 27 -6.50 4.28 -14.04
C THR A 27 -5.17 3.90 -13.40
N PRO A 28 -4.59 2.73 -13.76
CA PRO A 28 -3.26 2.39 -13.28
C PRO A 28 -2.31 3.54 -13.58
N MET A 29 -1.30 3.72 -12.76
CA MET A 29 -0.14 4.53 -13.19
C MET A 29 0.24 4.07 -14.60
N PRO A 30 0.59 5.01 -15.53
CA PRO A 30 0.82 4.66 -16.92
C PRO A 30 1.67 3.40 -17.02
N LEU A 31 1.11 2.35 -17.62
CA LEU A 31 1.79 1.05 -17.80
C LEU A 31 2.92 1.14 -18.84
N ASP A 32 3.09 2.30 -19.46
CA ASP A 32 4.13 2.68 -20.40
C ASP A 32 5.51 2.88 -19.74
N ALA A 33 5.61 2.76 -18.43
CA ALA A 33 6.88 2.75 -17.71
C ALA A 33 7.70 1.45 -17.89
N GLY A 34 7.61 0.81 -19.07
CA GLY A 34 8.44 -0.33 -19.44
C GLY A 34 7.74 -1.70 -19.49
N PHE A 35 6.44 -1.78 -19.20
CA PHE A 35 5.69 -3.03 -19.30
C PHE A 35 5.31 -3.32 -20.76
N GLY A 36 5.39 -4.59 -21.14
CA GLY A 36 4.98 -5.06 -22.45
C GLY A 36 3.47 -4.95 -22.69
N PRO A 37 2.98 -5.30 -23.90
CA PRO A 37 1.55 -5.31 -24.20
C PRO A 37 0.82 -6.34 -23.34
N LEU A 38 -0.43 -6.02 -22.96
CA LEU A 38 -1.31 -6.93 -22.24
C LEU A 38 -1.89 -7.97 -23.24
N ASP A 39 -1.67 -9.24 -22.96
CA ASP A 39 -2.27 -10.37 -23.69
C ASP A 39 -3.54 -10.84 -22.99
N PHE A 40 -4.69 -10.69 -23.64
CA PHE A 40 -6.00 -11.05 -23.12
C PHE A 40 -6.35 -12.54 -23.30
N THR A 41 -5.40 -13.37 -23.73
CA THR A 41 -5.62 -14.81 -23.90
C THR A 41 -5.99 -15.45 -22.55
N PRO A 42 -7.03 -16.28 -22.50
CA PRO A 42 -7.38 -17.01 -21.29
C PRO A 42 -6.18 -17.84 -20.79
N PRO A 43 -6.00 -17.98 -19.47
CA PRO A 43 -4.88 -18.73 -18.92
C PRO A 43 -5.07 -20.24 -19.19
N ALA A 44 -3.95 -20.96 -19.31
CA ALA A 44 -3.95 -22.39 -19.55
C ALA A 44 -4.57 -23.23 -18.40
N ILE A 45 -4.52 -22.68 -17.19
CA ILE A 45 -5.14 -23.26 -15.99
C ILE A 45 -6.29 -22.33 -15.53
N PRO A 46 -7.34 -22.86 -14.89
CA PRO A 46 -8.45 -22.03 -14.41
C PRO A 46 -7.99 -20.88 -13.52
N ALA A 47 -8.48 -19.67 -13.77
CA ALA A 47 -8.11 -18.48 -12.97
C ALA A 47 -8.35 -18.68 -11.47
N ALA A 48 -9.43 -19.38 -11.09
CA ALA A 48 -9.69 -19.71 -9.69
C ALA A 48 -8.57 -20.55 -9.04
N LYS A 49 -7.93 -21.43 -9.83
CA LYS A 49 -6.77 -22.20 -9.32
C LYS A 49 -5.55 -21.32 -9.17
N ILE A 50 -5.27 -20.43 -10.13
CA ILE A 50 -4.17 -19.46 -10.00
C ILE A 50 -4.37 -18.61 -8.74
N ILE A 51 -5.59 -18.11 -8.52
CA ILE A 51 -5.92 -17.32 -7.32
C ILE A 51 -5.66 -18.11 -6.03
N ALA A 52 -6.11 -19.37 -5.98
CA ALA A 52 -5.89 -20.21 -4.81
C ALA A 52 -4.39 -20.47 -4.55
N ASP A 53 -3.64 -20.72 -5.62
CA ASP A 53 -2.21 -21.03 -5.52
C ASP A 53 -1.40 -19.78 -5.10
N PHE A 54 -1.60 -18.61 -5.75
CA PHE A 54 -0.83 -17.42 -5.37
C PHE A 54 -1.21 -16.90 -3.98
N THR A 55 -2.47 -16.99 -3.56
CA THR A 55 -2.84 -16.57 -2.19
C THR A 55 -2.21 -17.49 -1.14
N ALA A 56 -2.03 -18.77 -1.45
CA ALA A 56 -1.27 -19.67 -0.58
C ALA A 56 0.22 -19.28 -0.49
N GLN A 57 0.83 -18.86 -1.61
CA GLN A 57 2.21 -18.34 -1.61
C GLN A 57 2.31 -17.01 -0.84
N GLU A 58 1.32 -16.13 -0.95
CA GLU A 58 1.28 -14.89 -0.16
C GLU A 58 1.23 -15.15 1.36
N ALA A 59 0.62 -16.25 1.80
CA ALA A 59 0.69 -16.66 3.21
C ALA A 59 2.12 -17.09 3.59
N VAL A 60 2.79 -17.86 2.72
CA VAL A 60 4.20 -18.24 2.91
C VAL A 60 5.11 -17.01 2.91
N TYR A 61 4.90 -16.08 1.98
CA TYR A 61 5.59 -14.79 1.93
C TYR A 61 5.46 -14.02 3.25
N ARG A 62 4.22 -13.83 3.73
CA ARG A 62 3.95 -13.12 4.99
C ARG A 62 4.68 -13.73 6.17
N ASP A 63 4.59 -15.06 6.28
CA ASP A 63 5.24 -15.80 7.37
C ASP A 63 6.78 -15.75 7.24
N ALA A 64 7.31 -15.80 6.02
CA ALA A 64 8.73 -15.66 5.77
C ALA A 64 9.26 -14.27 6.15
N LEU A 65 8.51 -13.19 5.80
CA LEU A 65 8.91 -11.81 6.11
C LEU A 65 9.14 -11.61 7.62
N HIS A 66 8.41 -12.29 8.48
CA HIS A 66 8.60 -12.27 9.93
C HIS A 66 9.96 -12.82 10.41
N HIS A 67 10.72 -13.47 9.52
CA HIS A 67 12.07 -13.98 9.79
C HIS A 67 13.18 -13.09 9.21
N TYR A 68 12.82 -11.88 8.74
CA TYR A 68 13.79 -10.91 8.21
C TYR A 68 13.70 -9.60 8.98
N THR A 69 14.83 -8.94 9.10
CA THR A 69 14.90 -7.51 9.39
C THR A 69 15.17 -6.77 8.09
N TYR A 70 14.73 -5.54 7.99
CA TYR A 70 15.03 -4.71 6.83
C TYR A 70 15.00 -3.24 7.21
N ARG A 71 15.60 -2.40 6.36
CA ARG A 71 15.54 -0.95 6.48
C ARG A 71 14.48 -0.40 5.56
N ARG A 72 13.58 0.42 6.12
CA ARG A 72 12.62 1.20 5.36
C ARG A 72 13.11 2.65 5.30
N THR A 73 13.01 3.28 4.12
CA THR A 73 13.18 4.72 3.95
C THR A 73 11.90 5.25 3.33
N ALA A 74 11.16 6.08 4.04
CA ALA A 74 9.96 6.75 3.58
C ALA A 74 10.26 8.22 3.29
N ARG A 75 9.78 8.71 2.16
CA ARG A 75 9.85 10.10 1.75
C ARG A 75 8.55 10.55 1.13
N VAL A 76 8.05 11.68 1.59
CA VAL A 76 6.87 12.36 1.04
C VAL A 76 7.29 13.78 0.68
N ASP A 77 7.11 14.15 -0.58
CA ASP A 77 7.41 15.47 -1.11
C ASP A 77 6.14 16.17 -1.57
N THR A 78 5.97 17.44 -1.21
CA THR A 78 5.10 18.35 -1.95
C THR A 78 5.88 19.02 -3.06
N ILE A 79 5.30 19.15 -4.25
CA ILE A 79 5.97 19.66 -5.44
C ILE A 79 5.26 20.93 -5.90
N ASP A 80 5.99 22.00 -5.99
CA ASP A 80 5.50 23.25 -6.60
C ASP A 80 5.35 23.05 -8.10
N ASP A 81 4.14 23.21 -8.62
CA ASP A 81 3.82 22.90 -10.01
C ASP A 81 4.43 23.87 -11.03
N ASP A 82 4.70 25.08 -10.64
CA ASP A 82 5.31 26.11 -11.52
C ASP A 82 6.81 25.86 -11.67
N THR A 83 7.49 25.61 -10.57
CA THR A 83 8.95 25.46 -10.54
C THR A 83 9.42 24.00 -10.63
N LYS A 84 8.51 23.04 -10.43
CA LYS A 84 8.80 21.59 -10.31
C LYS A 84 9.81 21.25 -9.21
N LYS A 85 9.91 22.08 -8.19
CA LYS A 85 10.79 21.89 -7.05
C LYS A 85 10.00 21.37 -5.85
N VAL A 86 10.68 20.65 -4.98
CA VAL A 86 10.15 20.26 -3.68
C VAL A 86 9.93 21.52 -2.84
N SER A 87 8.71 21.69 -2.34
CA SER A 87 8.28 22.79 -1.46
C SER A 87 8.25 22.36 0.00
N GLY A 88 7.95 21.09 0.27
CA GLY A 88 7.96 20.49 1.60
C GLY A 88 8.37 19.03 1.54
N GLU A 89 8.94 18.51 2.64
CA GLU A 89 9.43 17.14 2.70
C GLU A 89 9.14 16.52 4.09
N TYR A 90 8.67 15.27 4.07
CA TYR A 90 8.80 14.33 5.18
C TYR A 90 9.83 13.27 4.79
N TYR A 91 10.71 12.92 5.71
CA TYR A 91 11.74 11.90 5.49
C TYR A 91 11.97 11.09 6.77
N GLU A 92 11.92 9.76 6.65
CA GLU A 92 12.19 8.86 7.76
C GLU A 92 12.94 7.62 7.31
N VAL A 93 13.84 7.15 8.15
CA VAL A 93 14.58 5.90 7.97
C VAL A 93 14.40 5.06 9.22
N ASP A 94 13.89 3.83 9.05
CA ASP A 94 13.64 2.88 10.12
C ASP A 94 14.34 1.56 9.89
N ASP A 95 14.75 0.92 10.98
CA ASP A 95 15.04 -0.51 11.00
C ASP A 95 13.77 -1.26 11.48
N VAL A 96 13.20 -2.08 10.61
CA VAL A 96 12.03 -2.91 10.90
C VAL A 96 12.49 -4.27 11.38
N ILE A 97 12.03 -4.67 12.55
CA ILE A 97 12.46 -5.87 13.26
C ILE A 97 11.21 -6.63 13.71
N PHE A 98 11.23 -7.95 13.54
CA PHE A 98 10.19 -8.82 14.10
C PHE A 98 10.78 -9.61 15.27
N ASP A 99 10.02 -9.73 16.35
CA ASP A 99 10.38 -10.60 17.45
C ASP A 99 10.02 -12.08 17.13
N PRO A 100 10.44 -13.05 17.95
CA PRO A 100 10.12 -14.46 17.71
C PRO A 100 8.61 -14.78 17.71
N SER A 101 7.76 -13.90 18.21
CA SER A 101 6.29 -14.04 18.15
C SER A 101 5.69 -13.47 16.87
N GLY A 102 6.50 -12.83 16.02
CA GLY A 102 6.08 -12.11 14.81
C GLY A 102 5.59 -10.69 15.08
N ALA A 103 5.75 -10.18 16.31
CA ALA A 103 5.40 -8.79 16.60
C ALA A 103 6.43 -7.84 15.97
N ARG A 104 5.92 -6.88 15.18
CA ARG A 104 6.71 -5.89 14.47
C ARG A 104 7.11 -4.75 15.40
N THR A 105 8.38 -4.37 15.34
CA THR A 105 8.94 -3.19 16.00
C THR A 105 9.67 -2.35 14.97
N GLU A 106 9.44 -1.06 15.00
CA GLU A 106 10.14 -0.10 14.15
C GLU A 106 11.05 0.75 15.03
N LYS A 107 12.29 0.86 14.59
CA LYS A 107 13.25 1.74 15.22
C LYS A 107 13.64 2.84 14.27
N VAL A 108 13.23 4.06 14.62
CA VAL A 108 13.66 5.25 13.89
C VAL A 108 15.19 5.40 13.99
N VAL A 109 15.83 5.38 12.84
CA VAL A 109 17.28 5.60 12.69
C VAL A 109 17.59 7.06 12.40
N TYR A 110 16.73 7.69 11.57
CA TYR A 110 16.87 9.08 11.19
C TYR A 110 15.49 9.65 10.79
N ALA A 111 15.09 10.75 11.40
CA ALA A 111 13.88 11.48 11.08
C ALA A 111 14.10 12.98 11.37
N PRO A 112 14.43 13.79 10.36
CA PRO A 112 14.50 15.24 10.52
C PRO A 112 13.09 15.82 10.72
N PRO A 113 12.94 17.03 11.26
CA PRO A 113 11.66 17.70 11.31
C PRO A 113 11.02 17.79 9.92
N SER A 114 9.73 17.43 9.81
CA SER A 114 8.97 17.58 8.58
C SER A 114 8.85 19.06 8.19
N THR A 115 8.88 19.32 6.90
CA THR A 115 8.61 20.64 6.32
C THR A 115 7.42 20.62 5.36
N LEU A 116 6.58 19.59 5.43
CA LEU A 116 5.39 19.45 4.58
C LEU A 116 4.39 20.59 4.78
N ASP A 117 4.37 21.21 5.97
CA ASP A 117 3.58 22.39 6.28
C ASP A 117 3.93 23.59 5.38
N ASN A 118 5.17 23.69 4.90
CA ASN A 118 5.58 24.68 3.89
C ASN A 118 4.89 24.45 2.54
N GLY A 119 4.50 23.21 2.27
CA GLY A 119 3.76 22.79 1.08
C GLY A 119 2.25 22.68 1.31
N GLY A 120 1.75 23.17 2.45
CA GLY A 120 0.31 23.26 2.75
C GLY A 120 -0.31 22.00 3.35
N ILE A 121 0.47 20.93 3.63
CA ILE A 121 -0.09 19.67 4.13
C ILE A 121 0.56 19.20 5.43
N MET A 122 -0.17 18.38 6.18
CA MET A 122 0.32 17.65 7.35
C MET A 122 -0.14 16.19 7.26
N MET A 123 0.73 15.26 7.59
CA MET A 123 0.39 13.84 7.64
C MET A 123 -0.46 13.49 8.86
N SER A 124 -1.52 12.76 8.64
CA SER A 124 -2.37 12.17 9.67
C SER A 124 -1.81 10.82 10.16
N PRO A 125 -2.29 10.28 11.29
CA PRO A 125 -1.95 8.91 11.70
C PRO A 125 -2.33 7.84 10.66
N THR A 126 -3.37 8.08 9.85
CA THR A 126 -3.77 7.16 8.77
C THR A 126 -2.74 7.15 7.65
N ASP A 127 -2.21 8.34 7.28
CA ASP A 127 -1.18 8.46 6.25
C ASP A 127 0.09 7.71 6.64
N PHE A 128 0.53 7.84 7.90
CA PHE A 128 1.65 7.05 8.41
C PHE A 128 1.38 5.55 8.32
N GLN A 129 0.18 5.11 8.71
CA GLN A 129 -0.20 3.70 8.67
C GLN A 129 -0.19 3.14 7.25
N ASP A 130 -0.63 3.91 6.26
CA ASP A 130 -0.63 3.49 4.86
C ASP A 130 0.81 3.31 4.35
N ILE A 131 1.71 4.27 4.60
CA ILE A 131 3.13 4.17 4.25
C ILE A 131 3.81 2.99 4.96
N GLU A 132 3.49 2.77 6.22
CA GLU A 132 4.11 1.74 7.05
C GLU A 132 3.67 0.33 6.70
N HIS A 133 2.39 0.15 6.37
CA HIS A 133 1.78 -1.18 6.27
C HIS A 133 1.11 -1.45 4.92
N ASN A 134 0.31 -0.50 4.42
CA ASN A 134 -0.63 -0.81 3.35
C ASN A 134 0.03 -0.84 1.96
N TYR A 135 1.19 -0.20 1.78
CA TYR A 135 1.95 -0.31 0.53
C TYR A 135 2.53 -1.70 0.29
N GLN A 136 2.62 -2.52 1.34
CA GLN A 136 3.02 -3.92 1.27
C GLN A 136 1.80 -4.85 1.13
N PHE A 137 0.85 -4.49 0.27
CA PHE A 137 -0.37 -5.27 0.10
C PHE A 137 -0.11 -6.78 -0.04
N VAL A 138 -0.83 -7.57 0.75
CA VAL A 138 -0.74 -9.04 0.80
C VAL A 138 -2.15 -9.63 0.71
N LEU A 139 -2.33 -10.58 -0.20
CA LEU A 139 -3.61 -11.23 -0.43
C LEU A 139 -3.52 -12.73 -0.11
N THR A 140 -3.93 -13.10 1.08
CA THR A 140 -3.81 -14.46 1.63
C THR A 140 -5.14 -15.22 1.62
N PRO A 141 -5.15 -16.55 1.87
CA PRO A 141 -6.38 -17.32 1.98
C PRO A 141 -7.34 -16.80 3.07
N GLU A 142 -6.83 -16.12 4.09
CA GLU A 142 -7.64 -15.57 5.18
C GLU A 142 -8.44 -14.34 4.75
N ASN A 143 -7.87 -13.50 3.88
CA ASN A 143 -8.50 -12.24 3.47
C ASN A 143 -9.04 -12.21 2.05
N ILE A 144 -8.74 -13.21 1.19
CA ILE A 144 -9.24 -13.28 -0.20
C ILE A 144 -10.76 -13.23 -0.28
N GLY A 145 -11.45 -13.75 0.74
CA GLY A 145 -12.91 -13.73 0.82
C GLY A 145 -13.53 -12.34 0.82
N GLU A 146 -12.75 -11.31 1.18
CA GLU A 146 -13.18 -9.91 1.23
C GLU A 146 -13.06 -9.20 -0.13
N TYR A 147 -12.39 -9.83 -1.09
CA TYR A 147 -12.08 -9.24 -2.39
C TYR A 147 -12.75 -9.96 -3.55
N ASP A 148 -13.10 -9.20 -4.58
CA ASP A 148 -13.32 -9.67 -5.93
C ASP A 148 -11.98 -9.60 -6.68
N VAL A 149 -11.53 -10.76 -7.18
CA VAL A 149 -10.28 -10.89 -7.93
C VAL A 149 -10.62 -11.38 -9.33
N LYS A 150 -10.33 -10.56 -10.33
CA LYS A 150 -10.70 -10.81 -11.72
C LYS A 150 -9.47 -10.93 -12.59
N TYR A 151 -9.32 -12.05 -13.27
CA TYR A 151 -8.27 -12.21 -14.28
C TYR A 151 -8.48 -11.24 -15.45
N VAL A 152 -7.42 -10.53 -15.82
CA VAL A 152 -7.40 -9.55 -16.91
C VAL A 152 -6.69 -10.10 -18.13
N GLY A 153 -5.54 -10.76 -17.93
CA GLY A 153 -4.70 -11.24 -19.02
C GLY A 153 -3.32 -11.64 -18.52
N ARG A 154 -2.36 -11.63 -19.44
CA ARG A 154 -0.94 -11.85 -19.17
C ARG A 154 -0.15 -10.64 -19.62
N GLN A 155 0.93 -10.36 -18.93
CA GLN A 155 1.84 -9.27 -19.27
C GLN A 155 3.25 -9.60 -18.83
N ARG A 156 4.24 -9.21 -19.62
CA ARG A 156 5.63 -9.36 -19.27
C ARG A 156 6.13 -8.08 -18.60
N ILE A 157 6.71 -8.22 -17.41
CA ILE A 157 7.37 -7.15 -16.67
C ILE A 157 8.86 -7.48 -16.65
N ASP A 158 9.68 -6.69 -17.34
CA ASP A 158 11.10 -6.95 -17.54
C ASP A 158 11.34 -8.38 -18.07
N GLN A 159 11.80 -9.28 -17.20
CA GLN A 159 12.09 -10.67 -17.52
C GLN A 159 11.04 -11.65 -16.98
N VAL A 160 10.02 -11.16 -16.25
CA VAL A 160 9.02 -11.99 -15.58
C VAL A 160 7.72 -11.99 -16.36
N ASP A 161 7.25 -13.19 -16.73
CA ASP A 161 5.92 -13.37 -17.30
C ASP A 161 4.89 -13.43 -16.19
N CYS A 162 3.84 -12.58 -16.25
CA CYS A 162 2.88 -12.44 -15.18
C CYS A 162 1.45 -12.72 -15.63
N TYR A 163 0.67 -13.35 -14.76
CA TYR A 163 -0.79 -13.24 -14.75
C TYR A 163 -1.18 -11.90 -14.16
N VAL A 164 -2.19 -11.26 -14.75
CA VAL A 164 -2.67 -9.94 -14.32
C VAL A 164 -4.08 -10.05 -13.78
N PHE A 165 -4.31 -9.51 -12.58
CA PHE A 165 -5.61 -9.51 -11.94
C PHE A 165 -5.99 -8.11 -11.49
N ASP A 166 -7.25 -7.73 -11.68
CA ASP A 166 -7.88 -6.59 -10.99
C ASP A 166 -8.45 -7.08 -9.65
N VAL A 167 -8.20 -6.30 -8.61
CA VAL A 167 -8.58 -6.59 -7.23
C VAL A 167 -9.40 -5.43 -6.69
N SER A 168 -10.54 -5.74 -6.08
CA SER A 168 -11.38 -4.73 -5.42
C SER A 168 -12.10 -5.34 -4.22
N PRO A 169 -12.34 -4.56 -3.14
CA PRO A 169 -13.11 -5.06 -2.01
C PRO A 169 -14.55 -5.32 -2.43
N LYS A 170 -15.15 -6.44 -1.96
CA LYS A 170 -16.56 -6.76 -2.16
C LYS A 170 -17.48 -5.81 -1.40
N MET A 171 -17.03 -5.38 -0.25
CA MET A 171 -17.71 -4.46 0.65
C MET A 171 -16.70 -3.64 1.42
N ILE A 172 -16.99 -2.37 1.64
CA ILE A 172 -16.15 -1.49 2.47
C ILE A 172 -16.77 -1.46 3.87
N GLU A 173 -16.07 -2.02 4.84
CA GLU A 173 -16.45 -1.98 6.25
C GLU A 173 -15.96 -0.69 6.90
N LYS A 174 -16.72 -0.24 7.90
CA LYS A 174 -16.35 0.96 8.67
C LYS A 174 -15.04 0.72 9.43
N HIS A 175 -14.13 1.70 9.37
CA HIS A 175 -12.84 1.67 10.05
C HIS A 175 -11.85 0.61 9.53
N LYS A 176 -12.06 0.09 8.32
CA LYS A 176 -11.14 -0.83 7.66
C LYS A 176 -10.73 -0.28 6.30
N ARG A 177 -9.44 -0.35 6.02
CA ARG A 177 -8.85 0.04 4.74
C ARG A 177 -8.66 -1.19 3.87
N TYR A 178 -8.88 -1.03 2.57
CA TYR A 178 -8.76 -2.10 1.59
C TYR A 178 -7.96 -1.62 0.41
N PHE A 179 -7.17 -2.51 -0.17
CA PHE A 179 -6.52 -2.24 -1.45
C PHE A 179 -7.54 -2.37 -2.60
N LYS A 180 -7.47 -1.45 -3.55
CA LYS A 180 -8.20 -1.52 -4.82
C LYS A 180 -7.22 -1.21 -5.94
N GLY A 181 -7.05 -2.16 -6.90
CA GLY A 181 -6.06 -1.94 -7.94
C GLY A 181 -5.81 -3.18 -8.78
N ARG A 182 -4.61 -3.27 -9.30
CA ARG A 182 -4.12 -4.35 -10.16
C ARG A 182 -2.90 -5.00 -9.55
N ILE A 183 -2.79 -6.31 -9.70
CA ILE A 183 -1.65 -7.10 -9.27
C ILE A 183 -1.10 -7.91 -10.43
N TRP A 184 0.19 -8.10 -10.44
CA TRP A 184 0.91 -8.97 -11.36
C TRP A 184 1.52 -10.10 -10.57
N VAL A 185 1.19 -11.32 -10.99
CA VAL A 185 1.59 -12.57 -10.35
C VAL A 185 2.49 -13.33 -11.27
N ASP A 186 3.71 -13.65 -10.84
CA ASP A 186 4.64 -14.48 -11.60
C ASP A 186 3.97 -15.79 -12.04
N THR A 187 4.16 -16.19 -13.30
CA THR A 187 3.56 -17.41 -13.82
C THR A 187 4.22 -18.68 -13.31
N ASP A 188 5.46 -18.63 -12.88
CA ASP A 188 6.26 -19.78 -12.48
C ASP A 188 6.18 -20.02 -10.95
N GLU A 189 6.35 -18.98 -10.16
CA GLU A 189 6.40 -19.07 -8.69
C GLU A 189 5.07 -18.72 -8.03
N LEU A 190 4.15 -18.10 -8.76
CA LEU A 190 2.81 -17.70 -8.31
C LEU A 190 2.88 -16.77 -7.07
N GLU A 191 3.82 -15.84 -7.09
CA GLU A 191 3.94 -14.77 -6.10
C GLU A 191 3.65 -13.41 -6.74
N ILE A 192 3.11 -12.47 -5.98
CA ILE A 192 2.89 -11.11 -6.46
C ILE A 192 4.24 -10.42 -6.64
N VAL A 193 4.50 -9.87 -7.82
CA VAL A 193 5.75 -9.17 -8.14
C VAL A 193 5.56 -7.66 -8.24
N VAL A 194 4.37 -7.21 -8.64
CA VAL A 194 3.99 -5.79 -8.70
C VAL A 194 2.55 -5.62 -8.24
N THR A 195 2.30 -4.56 -7.51
CA THR A 195 0.94 -4.05 -7.24
C THR A 195 0.84 -2.61 -7.72
N ASN A 196 -0.33 -2.21 -8.25
CA ASN A 196 -0.65 -0.83 -8.62
C ASN A 196 -2.09 -0.53 -8.22
N GLY A 197 -2.31 0.45 -7.37
CA GLY A 197 -3.63 0.76 -6.86
C GLY A 197 -3.62 1.84 -5.80
N TRP A 198 -4.66 1.86 -5.01
CA TRP A 198 -4.82 2.77 -3.88
C TRP A 198 -5.61 2.13 -2.75
N MET A 199 -5.58 2.76 -1.59
CA MET A 199 -6.35 2.33 -0.42
C MET A 199 -7.74 2.97 -0.43
N VAL A 200 -8.77 2.18 -0.08
CA VAL A 200 -10.16 2.64 0.02
C VAL A 200 -10.75 2.24 1.37
N PRO A 201 -11.75 3.00 1.89
CA PRO A 201 -12.29 4.24 1.35
C PRO A 201 -11.32 5.40 1.54
N ASP A 202 -11.39 6.38 0.66
CA ASP A 202 -10.71 7.66 0.85
C ASP A 202 -11.36 8.41 2.03
N ASP A 203 -10.58 9.03 2.91
CA ASP A 203 -11.12 10.03 3.83
C ASP A 203 -11.21 11.37 3.09
N THR A 204 -12.44 11.80 2.85
CA THR A 204 -12.73 13.05 2.15
C THR A 204 -13.28 14.13 3.09
N LYS A 205 -13.15 13.92 4.40
CA LYS A 205 -13.60 14.93 5.36
C LYS A 205 -12.66 16.11 5.32
N PRO A 206 -13.20 17.34 5.22
CA PRO A 206 -12.39 18.54 5.23
C PRO A 206 -11.37 18.56 6.39
N GLY A 207 -10.06 18.71 6.06
CA GLY A 207 -8.93 18.70 7.01
C GLY A 207 -8.47 17.32 7.45
N HIS A 208 -9.02 16.28 6.87
CA HIS A 208 -8.66 14.89 7.11
C HIS A 208 -8.63 14.10 5.79
N GLU A 209 -8.52 14.80 4.66
CA GLU A 209 -8.38 14.17 3.35
C GLU A 209 -7.13 13.29 3.34
N ASP A 210 -7.27 12.09 2.75
CA ASP A 210 -6.14 11.19 2.58
C ASP A 210 -5.06 11.81 1.69
N LEU A 211 -3.80 11.69 2.08
CA LEU A 211 -2.66 12.22 1.35
C LEU A 211 -2.09 11.23 0.31
N HIS A 212 -2.79 10.13 0.01
CA HIS A 212 -2.22 9.08 -0.80
C HIS A 212 -2.72 9.12 -2.24
N PRO A 213 -1.83 9.44 -3.19
CA PRO A 213 -2.08 9.18 -4.61
C PRO A 213 -2.09 7.67 -4.86
N PRO A 214 -2.60 7.22 -6.02
CA PRO A 214 -2.37 5.85 -6.47
C PRO A 214 -0.88 5.52 -6.43
N PHE A 215 -0.54 4.33 -5.95
CA PHE A 215 0.85 3.90 -5.76
C PHE A 215 1.12 2.58 -6.48
N MET A 216 2.39 2.35 -6.78
CA MET A 216 2.91 1.11 -7.33
C MET A 216 4.01 0.57 -6.43
N THR A 217 3.94 -0.73 -6.11
CA THR A 217 4.97 -1.41 -5.32
C THR A 217 5.60 -2.52 -6.15
N TRP A 218 6.92 -2.52 -6.25
CA TRP A 218 7.72 -3.57 -6.85
C TRP A 218 8.30 -4.47 -5.78
N ARG A 219 8.29 -5.76 -6.07
CA ARG A 219 8.97 -6.78 -5.27
C ARG A 219 10.12 -7.38 -6.05
N GLN A 220 11.12 -7.87 -5.34
CA GLN A 220 12.26 -8.62 -5.91
C GLN A 220 12.52 -9.85 -5.07
N GLN A 221 13.11 -10.87 -5.71
CA GLN A 221 13.56 -12.05 -4.98
C GLN A 221 14.72 -11.70 -4.04
N ILE A 222 14.48 -11.97 -2.77
CA ILE A 222 15.49 -11.89 -1.72
C ILE A 222 15.95 -13.31 -1.37
N ASP A 223 17.27 -13.50 -1.27
CA ASP A 223 17.92 -14.81 -1.05
C ASP A 223 17.51 -15.88 -2.09
N GLY A 224 17.03 -15.45 -3.28
CA GLY A 224 16.62 -16.34 -4.36
C GLY A 224 15.32 -17.12 -4.08
N HIS A 225 14.50 -16.69 -3.10
CA HIS A 225 13.30 -17.42 -2.69
C HIS A 225 12.04 -16.56 -2.60
N TYR A 226 12.10 -15.40 -1.93
CA TYR A 226 10.89 -14.65 -1.60
C TYR A 226 10.85 -13.31 -2.32
N TRP A 227 9.71 -12.96 -2.88
CA TRP A 227 9.46 -11.70 -3.55
C TRP A 227 9.08 -10.61 -2.54
N PHE A 228 10.07 -10.05 -1.84
CA PHE A 228 9.85 -8.97 -0.87
C PHE A 228 9.78 -7.59 -1.55
N PRO A 229 9.03 -6.62 -0.98
CA PRO A 229 8.98 -5.27 -1.51
C PRO A 229 10.37 -4.62 -1.48
N VAL A 230 10.71 -3.89 -2.53
CA VAL A 230 11.98 -3.15 -2.60
C VAL A 230 11.75 -1.67 -2.85
N TYR A 231 10.62 -1.33 -3.49
CA TYR A 231 10.34 0.03 -3.88
C TYR A 231 8.84 0.25 -4.03
N SER A 232 8.34 1.33 -3.45
CA SER A 232 6.98 1.83 -3.69
C SER A 232 7.05 3.29 -4.10
N VAL A 233 6.21 3.68 -5.05
CA VAL A 233 6.07 5.08 -5.47
C VAL A 233 4.61 5.40 -5.74
N GLY A 234 4.17 6.56 -5.26
CA GLY A 234 2.92 7.21 -5.62
C GLY A 234 3.19 8.65 -6.05
N GLU A 235 2.45 9.14 -7.02
CA GLU A 235 2.52 10.55 -7.43
C GLU A 235 1.16 10.98 -7.99
N GLY A 236 0.69 12.17 -7.59
CA GLY A 236 -0.57 12.70 -8.07
C GLY A 236 -0.92 14.05 -7.48
N MET A 237 -2.07 14.57 -7.94
CA MET A 237 -2.67 15.78 -7.39
C MET A 237 -3.69 15.40 -6.32
N LEU A 238 -3.56 15.98 -5.15
CA LEU A 238 -4.54 15.89 -4.06
C LEU A 238 -5.41 17.14 -4.08
N HIS A 239 -6.72 16.95 -3.90
CA HIS A 239 -7.70 18.01 -3.91
C HIS A 239 -8.23 18.23 -2.50
N PHE A 240 -7.90 19.36 -1.91
CA PHE A 240 -8.38 19.75 -0.58
C PHE A 240 -9.63 20.62 -0.67
N SER A 241 -10.64 20.26 0.10
CA SER A 241 -11.89 21.01 0.18
C SER A 241 -11.69 22.32 0.94
N PRO A 242 -12.47 23.40 0.62
CA PRO A 242 -12.38 24.65 1.35
C PRO A 242 -12.71 24.47 2.83
N GLN A 243 -11.90 25.04 3.73
CA GLN A 243 -12.13 25.03 5.17
C GLN A 243 -11.98 26.42 5.77
N ASP A 244 -12.86 26.78 6.72
CA ASP A 244 -12.74 27.94 7.62
C ASP A 244 -12.14 29.22 7.04
N GLY A 245 -12.53 29.55 5.77
CA GLY A 245 -12.04 30.72 5.04
C GLY A 245 -10.82 30.49 4.17
N ALA A 246 -10.25 29.28 4.15
CA ALA A 246 -9.30 28.86 3.13
C ALA A 246 -10.01 28.48 1.84
N MET A 247 -9.39 28.72 0.69
CA MET A 247 -9.89 28.26 -0.62
C MET A 247 -9.56 26.78 -0.81
N ALA A 248 -10.26 26.11 -1.76
CA ALA A 248 -9.84 24.81 -2.24
C ALA A 248 -8.41 24.89 -2.76
N GLU A 249 -7.61 23.90 -2.46
CA GLU A 249 -6.21 23.83 -2.85
C GLU A 249 -5.91 22.47 -3.49
N ASP A 250 -5.14 22.51 -4.56
CA ASP A 250 -4.59 21.32 -5.20
C ASP A 250 -3.10 21.24 -4.85
N VAL A 251 -2.68 20.12 -4.30
CA VAL A 251 -1.29 19.89 -3.92
C VAL A 251 -0.74 18.71 -4.70
N HIS A 252 0.36 18.94 -5.40
CA HIS A 252 1.10 17.87 -6.06
C HIS A 252 1.98 17.15 -5.04
N ILE A 253 1.72 15.87 -4.83
CA ILE A 253 2.44 15.02 -3.90
C ILE A 253 3.17 13.91 -4.62
N ARG A 254 4.36 13.56 -4.11
CA ARG A 254 5.11 12.35 -4.47
C ARG A 254 5.54 11.62 -3.22
N GLU A 255 5.28 10.33 -3.21
CA GLU A 255 5.66 9.43 -2.13
C GLU A 255 6.61 8.37 -2.66
N VAL A 256 7.67 8.10 -1.91
CA VAL A 256 8.65 7.06 -2.24
C VAL A 256 8.99 6.28 -0.98
N VAL A 257 8.80 4.96 -1.02
CA VAL A 257 9.24 4.07 0.05
C VAL A 257 10.23 3.06 -0.52
N LYS A 258 11.39 2.94 0.12
CA LYS A 258 12.41 1.95 -0.23
C LYS A 258 12.58 0.95 0.91
N TYR A 259 12.77 -0.31 0.53
CA TYR A 259 13.00 -1.40 1.47
C TYR A 259 14.34 -2.04 1.10
N THR A 260 15.30 -1.96 2.01
CA THR A 260 16.68 -2.39 1.78
C THR A 260 17.22 -3.20 2.95
N ASP A 261 18.43 -3.72 2.81
CA ASP A 261 19.17 -4.39 3.89
C ASP A 261 18.43 -5.57 4.52
N TYR A 262 17.68 -6.33 3.71
CA TYR A 262 17.04 -7.55 4.15
C TYR A 262 18.06 -8.52 4.74
N LYS A 263 17.84 -8.94 5.99
CA LYS A 263 18.69 -9.87 6.70
C LYS A 263 17.83 -10.91 7.37
N ARG A 264 18.00 -12.16 6.99
CA ARG A 264 17.34 -13.28 7.64
C ARG A 264 17.97 -13.54 9.01
N PHE A 265 17.13 -13.62 10.05
CA PHE A 265 17.58 -14.09 11.35
C PHE A 265 17.05 -15.51 11.58
N GLY A 266 17.93 -16.40 12.02
CA GLY A 266 17.54 -17.77 12.41
C GLY A 266 17.29 -17.85 13.92
N THR A 267 16.70 -18.95 14.37
CA THR A 267 16.47 -19.24 15.79
C THR A 267 17.73 -19.24 16.66
N SER A 268 18.91 -19.15 16.04
CA SER A 268 20.22 -19.09 16.72
C SER A 268 20.92 -17.74 16.59
N THR A 269 20.32 -16.73 15.95
CA THR A 269 20.95 -15.42 15.77
C THR A 269 20.51 -14.50 16.90
N THR A 270 21.48 -14.14 17.76
CA THR A 270 21.30 -13.08 18.75
C THR A 270 21.41 -11.72 18.04
N ILE A 271 20.32 -10.98 17.93
CA ILE A 271 20.38 -9.61 17.43
C ILE A 271 20.85 -8.71 18.58
N LEU A 272 22.10 -8.25 18.51
CA LEU A 272 22.63 -7.26 19.44
C LEU A 272 22.24 -5.86 18.95
N TYR A 273 21.53 -5.14 19.78
CA TYR A 273 21.17 -3.76 19.58
C TYR A 273 21.86 -2.90 20.64
N ASP A 274 22.71 -1.94 20.25
CA ASP A 274 23.57 -1.15 21.15
C ASP A 274 24.32 -2.03 22.19
N GLY A 275 24.74 -3.25 21.77
CA GLY A 275 25.40 -4.22 22.65
C GLY A 275 24.44 -5.02 23.55
N GLN A 276 23.13 -4.84 23.42
CA GLN A 276 22.13 -5.62 24.17
C GLN A 276 21.44 -6.66 23.27
N ASP A 277 21.27 -7.85 23.80
CA ASP A 277 20.54 -8.94 23.16
C ASP A 277 19.02 -8.72 23.26
N ILE A 278 18.39 -8.27 22.17
CA ILE A 278 16.93 -8.04 22.12
C ILE A 278 16.13 -9.32 21.93
N THR A 279 16.77 -10.47 21.64
CA THR A 279 16.09 -11.76 21.48
C THR A 279 15.75 -12.44 22.79
N LYS A 280 16.25 -11.91 23.93
CA LYS A 280 16.10 -12.54 25.26
C LYS A 280 15.22 -11.79 26.25
N ASN A 281 14.53 -10.74 25.89
CA ASN A 281 13.70 -10.00 26.84
C ASN A 281 12.28 -10.56 26.98
N GLY A 282 12.21 -11.81 27.50
CA GLY A 282 11.11 -12.21 28.36
C GLY A 282 11.49 -11.90 29.82
N PRO A 283 10.54 -11.57 30.72
CA PRO A 283 10.87 -11.23 32.10
C PRO A 283 11.52 -12.43 32.83
N GLN A 284 12.79 -12.35 33.15
CA GLN A 284 13.44 -13.27 34.05
C GLN A 284 13.03 -12.99 35.50
N PRO A 285 12.49 -13.94 36.23
CA PRO A 285 12.33 -13.82 37.67
C PRO A 285 13.68 -14.05 38.35
N GLY A 286 14.19 -13.01 39.00
CA GLY A 286 15.14 -13.10 40.09
C GLY A 286 16.58 -13.46 39.73
N GLY A 287 17.41 -12.51 39.41
CA GLY A 287 18.87 -12.57 39.44
C GLY A 287 19.44 -11.50 40.37
N GLN A 288 20.12 -11.99 41.44
CA GLN A 288 20.75 -11.15 42.45
C GLN A 288 21.77 -10.17 41.88
N GLN A 289 21.70 -8.93 42.34
CA GLN A 289 22.71 -7.90 42.10
C GLN A 289 24.07 -8.33 42.65
N PRO A 290 25.18 -8.23 41.92
CA PRO A 290 26.51 -8.34 42.51
C PRO A 290 26.78 -7.09 43.37
N GLY A 291 27.19 -7.37 44.62
CA GLY A 291 27.44 -6.34 45.62
C GLY A 291 28.55 -5.37 45.27
N ALA A 292 28.36 -4.13 45.68
CA ALA A 292 29.31 -3.04 45.59
C ALA A 292 30.61 -3.36 46.38
N PRO A 293 31.81 -2.92 45.90
CA PRO A 293 33.04 -3.10 46.64
C PRO A 293 33.12 -2.21 47.88
N GLN A 294 33.42 -2.80 49.02
CA GLN A 294 33.66 -2.07 50.28
C GLN A 294 35.02 -1.39 50.23
N PRO A 295 35.19 -0.19 50.86
CA PRO A 295 36.48 0.49 50.94
C PRO A 295 37.36 -0.20 52.03
N LYS A 296 38.59 -0.52 51.65
CA LYS A 296 39.62 -0.99 52.58
C LYS A 296 40.07 0.18 53.48
N LYS A 297 40.11 -0.11 54.82
CA LYS A 297 40.79 0.68 55.80
C LYS A 297 42.31 0.60 55.64
#